data_a034aac6a2ecad2f3217d0becfb4d0c3
#
_entry.id   a034aac6a2ecad2f3217d0becfb4d0c3
#
_cell.length_a   1.000
_cell.length_b   1.000
_cell.length_c   1.000
_cell.angle_alpha   90.00
_cell.angle_beta   90.00
_cell.angle_gamma   90.00
#
_symmetry.space_group_name_H-M   'P 1'
#
loop_
_entity.id
_entity.type
_entity.pdbx_description
1 polymer ?
#
loop_
_entity_poly.entity_id
_entity_poly.type
_entity_poly.pdbx_seq_one_letter_code
_entity_poly.pdbx_strand_id
1 'polypeptide(L)'
;MGIRRPFDESMLAALRRIPSEQVLRRLAIHMKLDPTYVPRKNLGSRRWHVLTERGDFEILTTARFWFDTRERRGGSSAIDLAMHLLSVSFVEAVRRLSKECPAVAVRGPPARSWGSPKRQRTHRN
;
A
#
# COMPACT_ATOMS: atom_id res chain seq x y z
N MET A 1 -17.48 23.84 -16.30
CA MET A 1 -17.23 22.99 -16.26
C MET A 1 -16.72 22.66 -15.22
N GLY A 2 -16.93 22.29 -14.83
CA GLY A 2 -16.43 21.88 -13.80
C GLY A 2 -15.16 21.33 -13.91
N ILE A 3 -14.57 21.07 -12.88
CA ILE A 3 -13.34 20.52 -12.90
C ILE A 3 -13.44 19.12 -13.19
N ARG A 4 -12.64 18.69 -14.16
CA ARG A 4 -12.65 17.39 -14.45
C ARG A 4 -11.86 16.66 -13.46
N ARG A 5 -12.31 15.65 -12.86
CA ARG A 5 -11.55 14.83 -11.99
C ARG A 5 -10.59 13.98 -12.76
N PRO A 6 -9.34 13.91 -12.39
CA PRO A 6 -8.38 13.06 -13.09
C PRO A 6 -8.63 11.58 -12.87
N PHE A 7 -9.42 11.23 -11.86
CA PHE A 7 -9.67 9.82 -11.53
C PHE A 7 -11.16 9.62 -11.29
N ASP A 8 -11.68 8.47 -11.68
CA ASP A 8 -13.09 8.23 -11.44
C ASP A 8 -13.33 7.58 -10.09
N GLU A 9 -14.56 7.60 -9.65
CA GLU A 9 -14.90 7.11 -8.33
C GLU A 9 -14.67 5.62 -8.14
N SER A 10 -14.94 4.83 -9.16
CA SER A 10 -14.75 3.40 -9.00
C SER A 10 -13.28 3.05 -8.89
N MET A 11 -12.43 3.77 -9.58
CA MET A 11 -11.00 3.57 -9.48
C MET A 11 -10.53 3.93 -8.09
N LEU A 12 -10.98 5.06 -7.57
CA LEU A 12 -10.58 5.49 -6.24
C LEU A 12 -11.05 4.51 -5.17
N ALA A 13 -12.28 4.00 -5.34
CA ALA A 13 -12.80 3.03 -4.38
C ALA A 13 -11.97 1.76 -4.40
N ALA A 14 -11.56 1.32 -5.57
CA ALA A 14 -10.74 0.13 -5.69
C ALA A 14 -9.37 0.34 -5.04
N LEU A 15 -8.76 1.51 -5.27
CA LEU A 15 -7.47 1.80 -4.65
C LEU A 15 -7.56 1.83 -3.13
N ARG A 16 -8.66 2.36 -2.61
CA ARG A 16 -8.81 2.46 -1.16
C ARG A 16 -8.93 1.10 -0.48
N ARG A 17 -9.30 0.07 -1.24
CA ARG A 17 -9.45 -1.27 -0.70
C ARG A 17 -8.18 -2.10 -0.73
N ILE A 18 -7.13 -1.62 -1.33
CA ILE A 18 -5.89 -2.39 -1.41
C ILE A 18 -5.40 -2.63 0.01
N PRO A 19 -5.07 -3.85 0.37
CA PRO A 19 -4.55 -4.12 1.70
C PRO A 19 -3.29 -3.33 1.97
N SER A 20 -3.14 -2.85 3.19
CA SER A 20 -1.99 -2.03 3.54
C SER A 20 -0.66 -2.74 3.32
N GLU A 21 -0.58 -4.03 3.59
CA GLU A 21 0.67 -4.78 3.33
C GLU A 21 1.04 -4.74 1.87
N GLN A 22 0.06 -4.79 0.99
CA GLN A 22 0.34 -4.75 -0.43
C GLN A 22 0.89 -3.40 -0.84
N VAL A 23 0.39 -2.33 -0.23
CA VAL A 23 0.91 -0.99 -0.49
C VAL A 23 2.37 -0.93 -0.04
N LEU A 24 2.68 -1.48 1.13
CA LEU A 24 4.05 -1.51 1.60
C LEU A 24 4.95 -2.25 0.62
N ARG A 25 4.50 -3.39 0.12
CA ARG A 25 5.29 -4.17 -0.82
C ARG A 25 5.57 -3.43 -2.11
N ARG A 26 4.63 -2.61 -2.53
CA ARG A 26 4.77 -1.91 -3.81
C ARG A 26 5.58 -0.63 -3.69
N LEU A 27 5.49 0.05 -2.57
CA LEU A 27 6.11 1.36 -2.43
C LEU A 27 7.41 1.35 -1.64
N ALA A 28 7.65 0.34 -0.84
CA ALA A 28 8.86 0.29 -0.04
C ALA A 28 10.07 -0.14 -0.84
N ILE A 29 11.20 0.42 -0.51
CA ILE A 29 12.46 -0.04 -1.07
C ILE A 29 12.80 -1.35 -0.37
N HIS A 30 12.46 -1.42 0.93
CA HIS A 30 12.73 -2.61 1.71
C HIS A 30 11.69 -2.69 2.81
N MET A 31 11.26 -3.88 3.16
CA MET A 31 10.36 -4.06 4.28
C MET A 31 10.68 -5.37 4.98
N LYS A 32 10.49 -5.37 6.29
CA LYS A 32 10.81 -6.52 7.09
C LYS A 32 9.76 -6.68 8.17
N LEU A 33 9.25 -7.88 8.34
CA LEU A 33 8.29 -8.17 9.38
C LEU A 33 8.99 -8.15 10.73
N ASP A 34 8.37 -7.54 11.72
CA ASP A 34 8.91 -7.52 13.06
C ASP A 34 8.45 -8.78 13.79
N PRO A 35 9.34 -9.71 14.04
CA PRO A 35 8.94 -10.97 14.66
C PRO A 35 8.61 -10.84 16.14
N THR A 36 8.93 -9.70 16.74
CA THR A 36 8.67 -9.52 18.17
C THR A 36 7.28 -8.99 18.47
N TYR A 37 6.57 -8.54 17.42
CA TYR A 37 5.25 -8.00 17.64
C TYR A 37 4.23 -9.11 17.88
N VAL A 38 3.46 -8.97 18.93
CA VAL A 38 2.39 -9.91 19.25
C VAL A 38 1.08 -9.14 19.21
N PRO A 39 0.19 -9.50 18.29
CA PRO A 39 -1.09 -8.78 18.21
C PRO A 39 -1.96 -9.08 19.41
N ARG A 40 -2.64 -8.07 19.90
CA ARG A 40 -3.48 -8.22 21.06
C ARG A 40 -4.95 -8.34 20.74
N LYS A 41 -5.45 -7.44 19.93
CA LYS A 41 -6.87 -7.42 19.63
C LYS A 41 -7.21 -8.09 18.32
N ASN A 42 -6.41 -7.90 17.33
CA ASN A 42 -6.69 -8.48 16.03
C ASN A 42 -5.51 -9.33 15.63
N LEU A 43 -5.70 -10.64 15.56
CA LEU A 43 -4.61 -11.56 15.26
C LEU A 43 -4.04 -11.41 13.87
N GLY A 44 -4.75 -10.68 12.99
CA GLY A 44 -4.23 -10.42 11.65
C GLY A 44 -3.32 -9.22 11.59
N SER A 45 -3.10 -8.53 12.71
CA SER A 45 -2.24 -7.36 12.70
C SER A 45 -0.78 -7.77 12.66
N ARG A 46 0.02 -7.03 11.91
CA ARG A 46 1.44 -7.28 11.81
C ARG A 46 2.17 -5.96 11.90
N ARG A 47 3.39 -5.99 12.39
CA ARG A 47 4.21 -4.79 12.46
C ARG A 47 5.37 -4.94 11.49
N TRP A 48 5.59 -3.91 10.69
CA TRP A 48 6.61 -3.93 9.66
C TRP A 48 7.58 -2.80 9.83
N HIS A 49 8.85 -3.06 9.55
CA HIS A 49 9.86 -2.02 9.46
C HIS A 49 10.02 -1.74 7.97
N VAL A 50 9.79 -0.53 7.55
CA VAL A 50 9.68 -0.18 6.14
C VAL A 50 10.65 0.94 5.81
N LEU A 51 11.38 0.77 4.73
CA LEU A 51 12.27 1.81 4.24
C LEU A 51 11.70 2.31 2.92
N THR A 52 11.50 3.62 2.83
CA THR A 52 11.04 4.23 1.58
C THR A 52 12.05 5.30 1.17
N GLU A 53 11.84 5.89 0.04
CA GLU A 53 12.69 7.00 -0.41
C GLU A 53 12.64 8.18 0.56
N ARG A 54 11.67 8.22 1.46
CA ARG A 54 11.53 9.31 2.42
C ARG A 54 12.02 8.95 3.82
N GLY A 55 12.40 7.73 4.03
CA GLY A 55 12.97 7.32 5.31
C GLY A 55 12.40 6.02 5.84
N ASP A 56 12.65 5.77 7.13
CA ASP A 56 12.22 4.56 7.81
C ASP A 56 10.92 4.74 8.50
N PHE A 57 10.11 3.72 8.49
CA PHE A 57 8.81 3.74 9.17
C PHE A 57 8.60 2.44 9.91
N GLU A 58 7.75 2.47 10.93
CA GLU A 58 7.32 1.28 11.62
C GLU A 58 5.81 1.28 11.51
N ILE A 59 5.26 0.38 10.72
CA ILE A 59 3.84 0.40 10.35
C ILE A 59 3.14 -0.88 10.81
N LEU A 60 2.03 -0.71 11.50
CA LEU A 60 1.15 -1.81 11.85
C LEU A 60 0.15 -1.92 10.72
N THR A 61 -0.12 -3.14 10.27
CA THR A 61 -1.11 -3.35 9.23
C THR A 61 -2.18 -4.34 9.69
N THR A 62 -3.42 -4.05 9.33
CA THR A 62 -4.54 -4.93 9.61
C THR A 62 -5.50 -4.74 8.44
N ALA A 63 -5.49 -5.67 7.49
CA ALA A 63 -6.25 -5.54 6.26
C ALA A 63 -5.86 -4.23 5.57
N ARG A 64 -6.83 -3.35 5.29
CA ARG A 64 -6.50 -2.07 4.64
C ARG A 64 -6.13 -0.99 5.64
N PHE A 65 -6.26 -1.29 6.94
CA PHE A 65 -5.95 -0.30 7.97
C PHE A 65 -4.47 -0.31 8.27
N TRP A 66 -3.94 0.84 8.64
CA TRP A 66 -2.54 0.98 8.95
C TRP A 66 -2.35 1.98 10.08
N PHE A 67 -1.23 1.87 10.78
CA PHE A 67 -0.90 2.79 11.84
C PHE A 67 0.60 2.92 11.93
N ASP A 68 1.10 4.18 11.91
CA ASP A 68 2.52 4.45 12.05
C ASP A 68 2.77 4.64 13.54
N THR A 69 3.47 3.72 14.16
CA THR A 69 3.66 3.72 15.60
C THR A 69 4.56 4.85 16.07
N ARG A 70 5.46 5.31 15.22
CA ARG A 70 6.37 6.39 15.60
C ARG A 70 5.70 7.75 15.51
N GLU A 71 4.95 7.97 14.43
CA GLU A 71 4.26 9.24 14.24
C GLU A 71 2.90 9.27 14.91
N ARG A 72 2.41 8.10 15.30
CA ARG A 72 1.11 7.96 15.94
C ARG A 72 -0.01 8.45 15.02
N ARG A 73 0.06 8.06 13.78
CA ARG A 73 -0.92 8.42 12.76
C ARG A 73 -1.34 7.16 12.03
N GLY A 74 -2.59 7.10 11.70
CA GLY A 74 -3.10 5.94 10.99
C GLY A 74 -4.17 6.31 10.00
N GLY A 75 -4.65 5.32 9.30
CA GLY A 75 -5.69 5.52 8.32
C GLY A 75 -6.32 4.22 7.90
N SER A 76 -7.24 4.31 6.98
CA SER A 76 -8.01 3.16 6.56
C SER A 76 -7.98 2.94 5.05
N SER A 77 -7.07 3.57 4.35
CA SER A 77 -7.00 3.36 2.91
C SER A 77 -5.57 3.36 2.41
N ALA A 78 -5.40 2.72 1.27
CA ALA A 78 -4.11 2.66 0.62
C ALA A 78 -3.64 4.05 0.19
N ILE A 79 -4.56 4.90 -0.19
CA ILE A 79 -4.20 6.25 -0.62
C ILE A 79 -3.60 7.03 0.54
N ASP A 80 -4.22 6.95 1.72
CA ASP A 80 -3.70 7.61 2.90
C ASP A 80 -2.31 7.09 3.23
N LEU A 81 -2.12 5.79 3.15
CA LEU A 81 -0.84 5.20 3.46
C LEU A 81 0.24 5.66 2.48
N ALA A 82 -0.09 5.70 1.20
CA ALA A 82 0.86 6.18 0.20
C ALA A 82 1.24 7.64 0.44
N MET A 83 0.26 8.46 0.76
CA MET A 83 0.53 9.87 1.08
C MET A 83 1.47 9.98 2.26
N HIS A 84 1.25 9.16 3.27
CA HIS A 84 2.05 9.19 4.48
C HIS A 84 3.49 8.71 4.22
N LEU A 85 3.63 7.59 3.55
CA LEU A 85 4.93 7.00 3.31
C LEU A 85 5.82 7.82 2.39
N LEU A 86 5.22 8.46 1.42
CA LEU A 86 5.97 9.18 0.40
C LEU A 86 5.94 10.69 0.55
N SER A 87 5.14 11.19 1.47
CA SER A 87 4.97 12.63 1.69
C SER A 87 4.54 13.32 0.40
N VAL A 88 3.53 12.75 -0.23
CA VAL A 88 3.04 13.28 -1.50
C VAL A 88 1.59 13.66 -1.38
N SER A 89 1.10 14.39 -2.38
CA SER A 89 -0.30 14.81 -2.42
C SER A 89 -1.20 13.64 -2.74
N PHE A 90 -2.49 13.85 -2.57
CA PHE A 90 -3.50 12.86 -2.92
C PHE A 90 -3.35 12.44 -4.39
N VAL A 91 -3.22 13.39 -5.27
CA VAL A 91 -3.11 13.10 -6.70
C VAL A 91 -1.88 12.25 -7.00
N GLU A 92 -0.76 12.62 -6.40
CA GLU A 92 0.46 11.87 -6.64
C GLU A 92 0.39 10.47 -6.02
N ALA A 93 -0.24 10.34 -4.86
CA ALA A 93 -0.42 9.04 -4.23
C ALA A 93 -1.25 8.12 -5.13
N VAL A 94 -2.32 8.66 -5.70
CA VAL A 94 -3.17 7.88 -6.60
C VAL A 94 -2.37 7.45 -7.84
N ARG A 95 -1.57 8.34 -8.37
CA ARG A 95 -0.75 7.99 -9.53
C ARG A 95 0.25 6.90 -9.21
N ARG A 96 0.91 7.00 -8.06
CA ARG A 96 1.90 6.02 -7.66
C ARG A 96 1.25 4.66 -7.43
N LEU A 97 0.10 4.64 -6.79
CA LEU A 97 -0.60 3.38 -6.57
C LEU A 97 -1.08 2.76 -7.86
N SER A 98 -1.59 3.56 -8.77
CA SER A 98 -2.06 3.05 -10.05
C SER A 98 -0.91 2.46 -10.84
N LYS A 99 0.27 3.04 -10.72
CA LYS A 99 1.41 2.55 -11.43
C LYS A 99 2.01 1.33 -10.77
N GLU A 100 2.13 1.33 -9.44
CA GLU A 100 2.75 0.24 -8.72
C GLU A 100 1.81 -0.92 -8.43
N CYS A 101 0.51 -0.71 -8.57
CA CYS A 101 -0.48 -1.75 -8.36
C CYS A 101 -1.35 -1.84 -9.60
N PRO A 102 -0.79 -2.22 -10.72
CA PRO A 102 -1.51 -2.18 -12.00
C PRO A 102 -2.77 -3.03 -12.06
N ALA A 103 -2.87 -4.03 -11.24
CA ALA A 103 -4.06 -4.84 -11.25
C ALA A 103 -5.31 -4.06 -10.91
N VAL A 104 -5.15 -2.98 -10.15
CA VAL A 104 -6.27 -2.14 -9.79
C VAL A 104 -6.57 -1.15 -10.90
N ALA A 105 -5.55 -0.63 -11.53
CA ALA A 105 -5.74 0.38 -12.55
C ALA A 105 -6.24 -0.20 -13.86
N VAL A 106 -5.90 -1.44 -14.14
CA VAL A 106 -6.30 -2.02 -15.39
C VAL A 106 -7.69 -2.52 -15.33
N ARG A 107 -8.54 -2.07 -16.26
CA ARG A 107 -9.80 -2.44 -16.22
C ARG A 107 -9.98 -3.61 -16.93
N GLY A 108 -9.56 -4.09 -17.78
CA GLY A 108 -9.79 -5.27 -18.53
C GLY A 108 -9.26 -6.46 -17.85
N PRO A 109 -8.91 -7.45 -18.60
CA PRO A 109 -8.42 -8.68 -18.06
C PRO A 109 -7.17 -8.41 -17.32
N PRO A 110 -6.95 -9.13 -16.32
CA PRO A 110 -5.81 -8.93 -15.51
C PRO A 110 -4.60 -9.30 -16.27
N ALA A 111 -3.66 -8.65 -15.98
CA ALA A 111 -2.47 -8.94 -16.60
C ALA A 111 -2.01 -10.16 -16.07
N ARG A 112 -1.49 -10.86 -16.51
CA ARG A 112 -1.06 -11.83 -16.09
C ARG A 112 -0.08 -11.77 -15.38
N SER A 113 0.32 -11.90 -14.89
CA SER A 113 1.06 -11.76 -14.26
C SER A 113 1.79 -11.19 -13.67
N TRP A 114 1.98 -11.27 -13.17
CA TRP A 114 2.89 -10.68 -12.59
C TRP A 114 3.40 -11.24 -11.33
N GLY A 115 3.23 -11.82 -11.70
CA GLY A 115 3.60 -12.19 -11.02
C GLY A 115 3.76 -12.84 -10.81
N SER A 116 4.01 -13.30 -11.16
CA SER A 116 4.20 -13.62 -11.06
C SER A 116 4.71 -13.93 -10.82
N PRO A 117 5.18 -14.37 -10.90
CA PRO A 117 5.68 -14.37 -10.48
C PRO A 117 6.20 -14.72 -10.15
N LYS A 118 6.53 -14.95 -10.21
CA LYS A 118 6.96 -14.73 -9.83
C LYS A 118 7.35 -14.89 -9.44
N ARG A 119 7.79 -15.28 -9.54
CA ARG A 119 8.05 -14.92 -8.97
C ARG A 119 8.30 -15.21 -8.60
N GLN A 120 8.55 -15.46 -8.61
CA GLN A 120 8.61 -15.18 -8.07
C GLN A 120 8.96 -15.36 -7.65
N ARG A 121 9.50 -15.80 -7.75
CA ARG A 121 9.74 -15.58 -7.19
C ARG A 121 9.99 -15.79 -6.68
N THR A 122 10.24 -16.15 -6.86
CA THR A 122 10.23 -15.79 -6.26
C THR A 122 10.32 -16.19 -5.71
N HIS A 123 10.57 -16.46 -5.72
CA HIS A 123 10.40 -16.31 -4.97
C HIS A 123 10.50 -16.58 -4.69
N ARG A 124 11.03 -17.03 -5.05
CA ARG A 124 10.88 -16.87 -4.64
C ARG A 124 10.95 -16.86 -4.26
N ASN A 125 11.18 -17.05 -4.55
CA ASN A 125 10.92 -16.43 -4.14
C ASN A 125 10.85 -16.44 -3.83
#